data_f00022d29d34ed6325b95865fc6a96ff
#
_entry.id   f00022d29d34ed6325b95865fc6a96ff
#
_cell.length_a   1.000
_cell.length_b   1.000
_cell.length_c   1.000
_cell.angle_alpha   90.00
_cell.angle_beta   90.00
_cell.angle_gamma   90.00
#
_symmetry.space_group_name_H-M   'P 1'
#
loop_
_entity.id
_entity.type
_entity.pdbx_description
1 polymer ?
#
loop_
_entity_poly.entity_id
_entity_poly.type
_entity_poly.pdbx_seq_one_letter_code
_entity_poly.pdbx_strand_id
1 'polypeptide(L)'
;KISSVAFLFVAIFLMRFSGQGMMSHTATTTISRYFTKSRGKALSTGWFGLSTAEFILPVLIVYLLTITSWQNIWISVSILVLIFLPITSYTLIKNLNFDSREEVKETEHKEKDIFQWKRIEVLKDYRFYIICLNMLAMPWIATGVFVYQSFITESKDWGSFVIAQSFMV
;
A
#
# COMPACT_ATOMS: atom_id res chain seq x y z
N LYS A 1 -17.15 11.71 -17.06
CA LYS A 1 -16.90 13.07 -16.52
C LYS A 1 -17.45 13.11 -15.11
N ILE A 2 -16.59 13.36 -14.11
CA ILE A 2 -17.03 13.58 -12.73
C ILE A 2 -17.65 14.97 -12.68
N SER A 3 -18.98 15.02 -12.59
CA SER A 3 -19.75 16.29 -12.62
C SER A 3 -20.06 16.84 -11.23
N SER A 4 -19.75 16.09 -10.17
CA SER A 4 -20.04 16.49 -8.79
C SER A 4 -18.80 16.33 -7.91
N VAL A 5 -18.50 17.36 -7.13
CA VAL A 5 -17.40 17.37 -6.15
C VAL A 5 -17.59 16.26 -5.11
N ALA A 6 -18.82 15.99 -4.68
CA ALA A 6 -19.13 14.91 -3.75
C ALA A 6 -18.72 13.53 -4.31
N PHE A 7 -18.97 13.29 -5.59
CA PHE A 7 -18.56 12.04 -6.25
C PHE A 7 -17.04 11.89 -6.32
N LEU A 8 -16.32 12.98 -6.50
CA LEU A 8 -14.86 13.01 -6.47
C LEU A 8 -14.33 12.60 -5.09
N PHE A 9 -14.89 13.15 -4.01
CA PHE A 9 -14.50 12.77 -2.64
C PHE A 9 -14.72 11.28 -2.37
N VAL A 10 -15.89 10.75 -2.76
CA VAL A 10 -16.19 9.32 -2.61
C VAL A 10 -15.21 8.45 -3.41
N ALA A 11 -14.93 8.84 -4.66
CA ALA A 11 -13.99 8.09 -5.51
C ALA A 11 -12.57 8.08 -4.93
N ILE A 12 -12.06 9.21 -4.46
CA ILE A 12 -10.73 9.31 -3.82
C ILE A 12 -10.72 8.51 -2.52
N PHE A 13 -11.77 8.61 -1.70
CA PHE A 13 -11.88 7.83 -0.47
C PHE A 13 -11.83 6.33 -0.74
N LEU A 14 -12.64 5.83 -1.67
CA LEU A 14 -12.67 4.41 -2.02
C LEU A 14 -11.33 3.93 -2.58
N MET A 15 -10.69 4.72 -3.43
CA MET A 15 -9.38 4.40 -4.00
C MET A 15 -8.29 4.31 -2.90
N ARG A 16 -8.28 5.25 -1.96
CA ARG A 16 -7.34 5.27 -0.84
C ARG A 16 -7.61 4.13 0.14
N PHE A 17 -8.86 3.91 0.47
CA PHE A 17 -9.28 2.88 1.40
C PHE A 17 -8.96 1.47 0.87
N SER A 18 -9.30 1.18 -0.39
CA SER A 18 -9.05 -0.12 -1.00
C SER A 18 -7.56 -0.34 -1.29
N GLY A 19 -6.88 0.61 -1.93
CA GLY A 19 -5.49 0.47 -2.36
C GLY A 19 -4.50 0.55 -1.21
N GLN A 20 -4.44 1.66 -0.51
CA GLN A 20 -3.47 1.86 0.57
C GLN A 20 -3.88 1.21 1.89
N GLY A 21 -5.17 1.25 2.23
CA GLY A 21 -5.65 0.69 3.49
C GLY A 21 -5.73 -0.83 3.45
N MET A 22 -6.71 -1.35 2.72
CA MET A 22 -7.04 -2.77 2.80
C MET A 22 -6.00 -3.68 2.15
N MET A 23 -5.49 -3.35 0.96
CA MET A 23 -4.54 -4.23 0.27
C MET A 23 -3.24 -4.37 1.02
N SER A 24 -2.65 -3.28 1.50
CA SER A 24 -1.40 -3.30 2.26
C SER A 24 -1.56 -4.05 3.58
N HIS A 25 -2.67 -3.82 4.28
CA HIS A 25 -2.95 -4.49 5.55
C HIS A 25 -3.19 -5.99 5.37
N THR A 26 -3.96 -6.37 4.36
CA THR A 26 -4.22 -7.79 4.03
C THR A 26 -2.93 -8.50 3.63
N ALA A 27 -2.11 -7.89 2.78
CA ALA A 27 -0.84 -8.47 2.34
C ALA A 27 0.11 -8.71 3.52
N THR A 28 0.35 -7.70 4.36
CA THR A 28 1.25 -7.81 5.52
C THR A 28 0.74 -8.81 6.55
N THR A 29 -0.56 -8.84 6.80
CA THR A 29 -1.18 -9.79 7.74
C THR A 29 -1.08 -11.22 7.21
N THR A 30 -1.36 -11.43 5.93
CA THR A 30 -1.28 -12.74 5.29
C THR A 30 0.15 -13.26 5.31
N ILE A 31 1.13 -12.47 4.86
CA ILE A 31 2.55 -12.82 4.91
C ILE A 31 2.98 -13.18 6.34
N SER A 32 2.57 -12.37 7.31
CA SER A 32 2.93 -12.57 8.72
C SER A 32 2.36 -13.86 9.31
N ARG A 33 1.20 -14.30 8.84
CA ARG A 33 0.58 -15.55 9.29
C ARG A 33 1.16 -16.78 8.61
N TYR A 34 1.50 -16.68 7.32
CA TYR A 34 2.07 -17.80 6.57
C TYR A 34 3.53 -18.09 6.90
N PHE A 35 4.34 -17.06 7.08
CA PHE A 35 5.79 -17.21 7.27
C PHE A 35 6.19 -16.99 8.74
N THR A 36 5.79 -17.90 9.63
CA THR A 36 6.08 -17.78 11.08
C THR A 36 7.57 -17.80 11.40
N LYS A 37 8.33 -18.75 10.82
CA LYS A 37 9.78 -18.89 11.05
C LYS A 37 10.64 -17.83 10.36
N SER A 38 10.19 -17.34 9.19
CA SER A 38 10.94 -16.37 8.35
C SER A 38 10.18 -15.08 8.10
N ARG A 39 9.32 -14.67 9.04
CA ARG A 39 8.42 -13.52 8.95
C ARG A 39 9.11 -12.25 8.48
N GLY A 40 10.28 -11.92 9.06
CA GLY A 40 11.03 -10.73 8.68
C GLY A 40 11.51 -10.75 7.22
N LYS A 41 12.05 -11.88 6.77
CA LYS A 41 12.50 -12.03 5.38
C LYS A 41 11.33 -11.94 4.38
N ALA A 42 10.23 -12.59 4.68
CA ALA A 42 9.04 -12.57 3.82
C ALA A 42 8.43 -11.17 3.72
N LEU A 43 8.34 -10.45 4.83
CA LEU A 43 7.86 -9.06 4.84
C LEU A 43 8.81 -8.14 4.08
N SER A 44 10.12 -8.23 4.29
CA SER A 44 11.10 -7.39 3.59
C SER A 44 11.07 -7.64 2.08
N THR A 45 10.88 -8.87 1.63
CA THR A 45 10.70 -9.18 0.20
C THR A 45 9.45 -8.52 -0.37
N GLY A 46 8.34 -8.54 0.37
CA GLY A 46 7.12 -7.84 -0.03
C GLY A 46 7.30 -6.33 -0.13
N TRP A 47 7.95 -5.72 0.85
CA TRP A 47 8.29 -4.29 0.84
C TRP A 47 9.27 -3.91 -0.26
N PHE A 48 10.23 -4.79 -0.59
CA PHE A 48 11.13 -4.58 -1.72
C PHE A 48 10.38 -4.44 -3.05
N GLY A 49 9.31 -5.23 -3.25
CA GLY A 49 8.43 -5.09 -4.42
C GLY A 49 7.76 -3.71 -4.48
N LEU A 50 7.29 -3.19 -3.34
CA LEU A 50 6.69 -1.85 -3.27
C LEU A 50 7.72 -0.76 -3.60
N SER A 51 8.90 -0.80 -2.98
CA SER A 51 9.97 0.17 -3.25
C SER A 51 10.43 0.13 -4.71
N THR A 52 10.50 -1.05 -5.32
CA THR A 52 10.81 -1.19 -6.74
C THR A 52 9.75 -0.54 -7.62
N ALA A 53 8.47 -0.70 -7.29
CA ALA A 53 7.40 -0.05 -8.01
C ALA A 53 7.44 1.47 -7.85
N GLU A 54 7.68 1.99 -6.66
CA GLU A 54 7.83 3.42 -6.39
C GLU A 54 9.02 4.04 -7.14
N PHE A 55 10.08 3.27 -7.36
CA PHE A 55 11.23 3.70 -8.14
C PHE A 55 10.94 3.75 -9.65
N ILE A 56 10.30 2.74 -10.20
CA ILE A 56 10.12 2.58 -11.66
C ILE A 56 8.89 3.32 -12.17
N LEU A 57 7.75 3.23 -11.47
CA LEU A 57 6.46 3.71 -11.99
C LEU A 57 6.42 5.23 -12.25
N PRO A 58 6.96 6.12 -11.41
CA PRO A 58 6.90 7.55 -11.68
C PRO A 58 7.60 7.93 -12.98
N VAL A 59 8.78 7.37 -13.22
CA VAL A 59 9.55 7.63 -14.44
C VAL A 59 8.82 7.11 -15.68
N LEU A 60 8.28 5.90 -15.58
CA LEU A 60 7.50 5.28 -16.65
C LEU A 60 6.26 6.11 -16.98
N ILE A 61 5.53 6.59 -15.96
CA ILE A 61 4.33 7.41 -16.15
C ILE A 61 4.68 8.76 -16.80
N VAL A 62 5.74 9.45 -16.36
CA VAL A 62 6.17 10.70 -16.96
C VAL A 62 6.56 10.47 -18.43
N TYR A 63 7.26 9.40 -18.73
CA TYR A 63 7.59 9.05 -20.12
C TYR A 63 6.33 8.78 -20.96
N LEU A 64 5.36 8.01 -20.43
CA LEU A 64 4.11 7.73 -21.12
C LEU A 64 3.27 8.99 -21.37
N LEU A 65 3.33 9.97 -20.48
CA LEU A 65 2.65 11.26 -20.63
C LEU A 65 3.20 12.09 -21.80
N THR A 66 4.42 11.82 -22.28
CA THR A 66 4.95 12.46 -23.49
C THR A 66 4.35 11.88 -24.79
N ILE A 67 3.82 10.67 -24.73
CA ILE A 67 3.33 9.92 -25.89
C ILE A 67 1.79 9.91 -25.97
N THR A 68 1.13 9.88 -24.78
CA THR A 68 -0.32 9.73 -24.72
C THR A 68 -0.95 10.61 -23.62
N SER A 69 -2.28 10.76 -23.66
CA SER A 69 -3.00 11.55 -22.67
C SER A 69 -3.08 10.80 -21.33
N TRP A 70 -3.17 11.58 -20.25
CA TRP A 70 -3.29 11.04 -18.89
C TRP A 70 -4.51 10.13 -18.71
N GLN A 71 -5.61 10.41 -19.40
CA GLN A 71 -6.83 9.58 -19.36
C GLN A 71 -6.58 8.18 -19.89
N ASN A 72 -5.87 8.05 -21.01
CA ASN A 72 -5.56 6.78 -21.63
C ASN A 72 -4.62 5.95 -20.75
N ILE A 73 -3.66 6.59 -20.09
CA ILE A 73 -2.77 5.92 -19.14
C ILE A 73 -3.58 5.32 -17.99
N TRP A 74 -4.47 6.11 -17.37
CA TRP A 74 -5.28 5.63 -16.26
C TRP A 74 -6.24 4.51 -16.66
N ILE A 75 -6.85 4.59 -17.84
CA ILE A 75 -7.71 3.53 -18.39
C ILE A 75 -6.89 2.25 -18.60
N SER A 76 -5.72 2.36 -19.22
CA SER A 76 -4.84 1.20 -19.47
C SER A 76 -4.38 0.53 -18.18
N VAL A 77 -3.94 1.32 -17.19
CA VAL A 77 -3.55 0.81 -15.86
C VAL A 77 -4.73 0.15 -15.16
N SER A 78 -5.93 0.73 -15.23
CA SER A 78 -7.13 0.17 -14.62
C SER A 78 -7.49 -1.19 -15.23
N ILE A 79 -7.43 -1.31 -16.56
CA ILE A 79 -7.68 -2.59 -17.27
C ILE A 79 -6.62 -3.62 -16.89
N LEU A 80 -5.35 -3.22 -16.84
CA LEU A 80 -4.24 -4.10 -16.46
C LEU A 80 -4.45 -4.65 -15.04
N VAL A 81 -4.75 -3.78 -14.07
CA VAL A 81 -5.00 -4.18 -12.68
C VAL A 81 -6.22 -5.10 -12.59
N LEU A 82 -7.31 -4.77 -13.31
CA LEU A 82 -8.55 -5.55 -13.29
C LEU A 82 -8.37 -6.96 -13.85
N ILE A 83 -7.45 -7.15 -14.80
CA ILE A 83 -7.15 -8.46 -15.38
C ILE A 83 -6.09 -9.20 -14.53
N PHE A 84 -5.00 -8.51 -14.20
CA PHE A 84 -3.83 -9.14 -13.58
C PHE A 84 -4.09 -9.54 -12.11
N LEU A 85 -4.81 -8.70 -11.35
CA LEU A 85 -5.03 -8.93 -9.93
C LEU A 85 -5.90 -10.17 -9.65
N PRO A 86 -7.04 -10.41 -10.33
CA PRO A 86 -7.80 -11.65 -10.14
C PRO A 86 -7.04 -12.90 -10.59
N ILE A 87 -6.30 -12.82 -11.72
CA ILE A 87 -5.55 -13.96 -12.24
C ILE A 87 -4.44 -14.35 -11.27
N THR A 88 -3.65 -13.40 -10.81
CA THR A 88 -2.56 -13.65 -9.85
C THR A 88 -3.10 -14.15 -8.52
N SER A 89 -4.17 -13.57 -8.02
CA SER A 89 -4.81 -14.02 -6.78
C SER A 89 -5.34 -15.45 -6.90
N TYR A 90 -6.00 -15.77 -8.01
CA TYR A 90 -6.54 -17.12 -8.25
C TYR A 90 -5.43 -18.17 -8.38
N THR A 91 -4.37 -17.89 -9.15
CA THR A 91 -3.24 -18.82 -9.34
C THR A 91 -2.46 -19.03 -8.05
N LEU A 92 -2.24 -17.98 -7.26
CA LEU A 92 -1.59 -18.08 -5.96
C LEU A 92 -2.41 -18.89 -4.97
N ILE A 93 -3.72 -18.61 -4.85
CA ILE A 93 -4.59 -19.32 -3.91
C ILE A 93 -4.73 -20.80 -4.30
N LYS A 94 -4.84 -21.11 -5.60
CA LYS A 94 -4.95 -22.48 -6.08
C LYS A 94 -3.69 -23.31 -5.81
N ASN A 95 -2.51 -22.69 -5.88
CA ASN A 95 -1.22 -23.36 -5.68
C ASN A 95 -0.77 -23.38 -4.21
N LEU A 96 -1.47 -22.70 -3.32
CA LEU A 96 -1.22 -22.78 -1.89
C LEU A 96 -1.82 -24.08 -1.36
N ASN A 97 -0.97 -25.10 -1.18
CA ASN A 97 -1.32 -26.26 -0.40
C ASN A 97 -1.55 -25.82 1.05
N PHE A 98 -2.79 -25.94 1.51
CA PHE A 98 -3.21 -25.57 2.87
C PHE A 98 -2.67 -26.50 3.97
N ASP A 99 -1.72 -27.38 3.68
CA ASP A 99 -1.06 -28.22 4.68
C ASP A 99 -0.25 -27.43 5.72
N SER A 100 0.03 -26.17 5.45
CA SER A 100 0.57 -25.22 6.45
C SER A 100 -0.43 -24.91 7.60
N ARG A 101 -1.62 -25.48 7.59
CA ARG A 101 -2.59 -25.36 8.69
C ARG A 101 -2.09 -25.96 10.00
N GLU A 102 -1.20 -26.93 9.95
CA GLU A 102 -0.62 -27.53 11.17
C GLU A 102 0.36 -26.58 11.84
N GLU A 103 1.22 -25.89 11.07
CA GLU A 103 2.13 -24.89 11.62
C GLU A 103 1.38 -23.67 12.18
N VAL A 104 0.26 -23.28 11.55
CA VAL A 104 -0.60 -22.20 12.05
C VAL A 104 -1.31 -22.63 13.34
N LYS A 105 -1.78 -23.86 13.42
CA LYS A 105 -2.42 -24.40 14.65
C LYS A 105 -1.45 -24.55 15.80
N GLU A 106 -0.20 -25.00 15.54
CA GLU A 106 0.84 -25.06 16.56
C GLU A 106 1.23 -23.66 17.08
N THR A 107 1.21 -22.67 16.20
CA THR A 107 1.45 -21.27 16.57
C THR A 107 0.28 -20.69 17.36
N GLU A 108 -0.96 -21.00 16.97
CA GLU A 108 -2.16 -20.61 17.72
C GLU A 108 -2.24 -21.28 19.11
N HIS A 109 -1.73 -22.53 19.25
CA HIS A 109 -1.63 -23.19 20.55
C HIS A 109 -0.54 -22.58 21.46
N LYS A 110 0.56 -22.11 20.89
CA LYS A 110 1.60 -21.38 21.65
C LYS A 110 1.21 -19.94 21.95
N GLU A 111 0.38 -19.30 21.11
CA GLU A 111 -0.17 -17.95 21.36
C GLU A 111 -1.27 -17.95 22.44
N LYS A 112 -1.84 -19.09 22.84
CA LYS A 112 -2.82 -19.14 23.94
C LYS A 112 -2.24 -18.74 25.31
N ASP A 113 -0.93 -18.86 25.49
CA ASP A 113 -0.25 -18.44 26.71
C ASP A 113 0.20 -16.97 26.69
N ILE A 114 0.01 -16.25 25.56
CA ILE A 114 0.33 -14.83 25.48
C ILE A 114 -0.89 -14.04 25.91
N PHE A 115 -0.71 -13.15 26.87
CA PHE A 115 -1.75 -12.23 27.34
C PHE A 115 -2.34 -11.45 26.17
N GLN A 116 -3.59 -11.74 25.84
CA GLN A 116 -4.30 -11.08 24.75
C GLN A 116 -5.14 -9.93 25.30
N TRP A 117 -4.76 -8.72 24.91
CA TRP A 117 -5.50 -7.51 25.24
C TRP A 117 -6.88 -7.51 24.58
N LYS A 118 -7.92 -7.23 25.35
CA LYS A 118 -9.25 -6.97 24.80
C LYS A 118 -9.27 -5.59 24.16
N ARG A 119 -10.09 -5.42 23.11
CA ARG A 119 -10.20 -4.15 22.37
C ARG A 119 -10.46 -2.95 23.29
N ILE A 120 -11.31 -3.11 24.31
CA ILE A 120 -11.65 -2.05 25.24
C ILE A 120 -10.47 -1.68 26.14
N GLU A 121 -9.63 -2.64 26.52
CA GLU A 121 -8.44 -2.41 27.33
C GLU A 121 -7.40 -1.60 26.57
N VAL A 122 -7.19 -1.95 25.28
CA VAL A 122 -6.30 -1.20 24.37
C VAL A 122 -6.80 0.25 24.20
N LEU A 123 -8.10 0.45 24.00
CA LEU A 123 -8.69 1.79 23.83
C LEU A 123 -8.65 2.63 25.11
N LYS A 124 -8.56 2.02 26.29
CA LYS A 124 -8.40 2.72 27.58
C LYS A 124 -6.95 3.06 27.90
N ASP A 125 -5.99 2.42 27.25
CA ASP A 125 -4.57 2.68 27.48
C ASP A 125 -4.12 3.94 26.73
N TYR A 126 -3.61 4.95 27.45
CA TYR A 126 -3.10 6.19 26.85
C TYR A 126 -1.91 5.95 25.91
N ARG A 127 -1.14 4.88 26.12
CA ARG A 127 0.00 4.49 25.28
C ARG A 127 -0.44 4.20 23.85
N PHE A 128 -1.64 3.63 23.69
CA PHE A 128 -2.23 3.40 22.37
C PHE A 128 -2.35 4.69 21.55
N TYR A 129 -2.82 5.77 22.17
CA TYR A 129 -3.00 7.07 21.50
C TYR A 129 -1.67 7.73 21.15
N ILE A 130 -0.65 7.59 22.00
CA ILE A 130 0.70 8.08 21.71
C ILE A 130 1.29 7.35 20.49
N ILE A 131 1.14 6.02 20.43
CA ILE A 131 1.59 5.22 19.29
C ILE A 131 0.82 5.62 18.02
N CYS A 132 -0.50 5.78 18.12
CA CYS A 132 -1.32 6.21 16.97
C CYS A 132 -0.91 7.59 16.45
N LEU A 133 -0.63 8.56 17.34
CA LEU A 133 -0.15 9.89 16.95
C LEU A 133 1.20 9.81 16.22
N ASN A 134 2.14 9.02 16.73
CA ASN A 134 3.42 8.81 16.08
C ASN A 134 3.26 8.17 14.70
N MET A 135 2.39 7.17 14.57
CA MET A 135 2.11 6.52 13.29
C MET A 135 1.40 7.45 12.30
N LEU A 136 0.66 8.45 12.78
CA LEU A 136 -0.03 9.43 11.92
C LEU A 136 0.92 10.48 11.35
N ALA A 137 2.01 10.79 12.06
CA ALA A 137 2.97 11.83 11.65
C ALA A 137 3.61 11.53 10.29
N MET A 138 4.05 10.30 10.07
CA MET A 138 4.71 9.90 8.83
C MET A 138 3.81 10.02 7.59
N PRO A 139 2.60 9.46 7.55
CA PRO A 139 1.69 9.65 6.42
C PRO A 139 1.29 11.10 6.19
N TRP A 140 1.16 11.89 7.26
CA TRP A 140 0.82 13.29 7.16
C TRP A 140 1.91 14.09 6.43
N ILE A 141 3.16 13.94 6.86
CA ILE A 141 4.31 14.61 6.26
C ILE A 141 4.50 14.14 4.81
N ALA A 142 4.51 12.82 4.57
CA ALA A 142 4.69 12.27 3.24
C ALA A 142 3.60 12.76 2.27
N THR A 143 2.33 12.72 2.67
CA THR A 143 1.23 13.21 1.84
C THR A 143 1.35 14.71 1.57
N GLY A 144 1.74 15.50 2.56
CA GLY A 144 2.01 16.94 2.40
C GLY A 144 3.09 17.20 1.36
N VAL A 145 4.22 16.52 1.46
CA VAL A 145 5.31 16.65 0.50
C VAL A 145 4.85 16.27 -0.91
N PHE A 146 4.17 15.14 -1.08
CA PHE A 146 3.66 14.70 -2.39
C PHE A 146 2.67 15.69 -3.01
N VAL A 147 1.76 16.24 -2.23
CA VAL A 147 0.77 17.21 -2.74
C VAL A 147 1.44 18.52 -3.18
N TYR A 148 2.41 19.01 -2.40
CA TYR A 148 3.08 20.27 -2.69
C TYR A 148 4.27 20.14 -3.65
N GLN A 149 4.70 18.93 -3.99
CA GLN A 149 5.87 18.68 -4.83
C GLN A 149 5.76 19.34 -6.21
N SER A 150 4.61 19.26 -6.86
CA SER A 150 4.36 19.94 -8.14
C SER A 150 4.46 21.45 -8.03
N PHE A 151 3.90 22.04 -6.97
CA PHE A 151 4.00 23.47 -6.71
C PHE A 151 5.45 23.92 -6.48
N ILE A 152 6.22 23.14 -5.74
CA ILE A 152 7.64 23.43 -5.48
C ILE A 152 8.45 23.42 -6.79
N THR A 153 8.22 22.41 -7.65
CA THR A 153 8.93 22.31 -8.93
C THR A 153 8.56 23.43 -9.89
N GLU A 154 7.30 23.81 -9.97
CA GLU A 154 6.85 24.96 -10.77
C GLU A 154 7.42 26.27 -10.24
N SER A 155 7.44 26.50 -8.94
CA SER A 155 7.97 27.73 -8.33
C SER A 155 9.49 27.88 -8.50
N LYS A 156 10.21 26.79 -8.78
CA LYS A 156 11.65 26.75 -9.00
C LYS A 156 12.05 26.61 -10.47
N ASP A 157 11.10 26.63 -11.40
CA ASP A 157 11.31 26.37 -12.83
C ASP A 157 12.04 25.04 -13.13
N TRP A 158 11.81 24.04 -12.29
CA TRP A 158 12.38 22.71 -12.49
C TRP A 158 11.49 21.92 -13.46
N GLY A 159 12.11 21.21 -14.40
CA GLY A 159 11.38 20.38 -15.35
C GLY A 159 10.65 19.22 -14.67
N SER A 160 9.56 18.73 -15.32
CA SER A 160 8.72 17.65 -14.81
C SER A 160 9.47 16.34 -14.46
N PHE A 161 10.63 16.11 -15.09
CA PHE A 161 11.48 14.95 -14.79
C PHE A 161 12.12 15.01 -13.39
N VAL A 162 12.29 16.19 -12.81
CA VAL A 162 12.87 16.33 -11.46
C VAL A 162 11.97 15.68 -10.41
N ILE A 163 10.65 15.77 -10.59
CA ILE A 163 9.70 15.08 -9.71
C ILE A 163 9.90 13.56 -9.80
N ALA A 164 9.99 13.03 -11.02
CA ALA A 164 10.17 11.60 -11.23
C ALA A 164 11.51 11.11 -10.66
N GLN A 165 12.58 11.89 -10.81
CA GLN A 165 13.90 11.57 -10.27
C GLN A 165 13.95 11.62 -8.75
N SER A 166 13.16 12.48 -8.09
CA SER A 166 13.12 12.55 -6.62
C SER A 166 12.57 11.28 -5.96
N PHE A 167 11.88 10.42 -6.70
CA PHE A 167 11.45 9.10 -6.22
C PHE A 167 12.54 8.03 -6.33
N MET A 168 13.66 8.32 -7.00
CA MET A 168 14.78 7.38 -7.17
C MET A 168 15.79 7.43 -6.03
N VAL A 169 15.70 8.42 -5.16
CA VAL A 169 16.60 8.64 -4.01
C VAL A 169 15.94 8.13 -2.74
#